data_a5a5bb1bc075462ade13a588eb65be63
#
_entry.id   a5a5bb1bc075462ade13a588eb65be63
#
_cell.length_a   1.000
_cell.length_b   1.000
_cell.length_c   1.000
_cell.angle_alpha   90.00
_cell.angle_beta   90.00
_cell.angle_gamma   90.00
#
_symmetry.space_group_name_H-M   'P 1'
#
loop_
_entity.id
_entity.type
_entity.pdbx_description
1 polymer ?
#
loop_
_entity_poly.entity_id
_entity_poly.type
_entity_poly.pdbx_seq_one_letter_code
_entity_poly.pdbx_strand_id
1 'polypeptide(L)'
;MNRLISLSAALLLLCPPAALAATDFSGTWEFAVREFGDHNFYLPLTDGRLTLEKQGAGYVAHHNKLTLSGPADNSGLKLACQQDGKSCGSFALKMSGAQLSGSGTLLGVPVTFSARRPATRPAQASVHDYKPLGFHNFYSPAYPPVLRIFPGDSIKTRTLDSRGQDFDLKPLAPRGNPLTGPFYVEGAMPGDTLVVHLDRVRTNRDSAYQTNLIANTALEAGYLRELAKHDPGFTNWKLDAAAGTATIVNPSGKMGGYTVKLSPMLGCVGVAPPRDEVLGSGHLGPYGGNMDSPQVREGATLYIPVFQPGALLYFGDGHAQQGEGELPGQGLETSLDVQVTVNLVQNKALGQARLENTDYVMIMGSGVTVDAAMRSATTEMSRWLADTYGLTPQDIAAFLGTAMEYDIAEVVDSEYGVTAKVRKEALAQIRK
;
A
#
# COMPACT_ATOMS: atom_id res chain seq x y z
N MET A 1 12.80 -95.96 -3.48
CA MET A 1 12.84 -94.70 -2.66
C MET A 1 12.58 -93.53 -3.62
N ASN A 2 11.31 -93.21 -3.83
CA ASN A 2 10.90 -92.16 -4.73
C ASN A 2 10.75 -90.84 -4.00
N ARG A 3 11.46 -89.81 -4.43
CA ARG A 3 11.25 -88.41 -3.94
C ARG A 3 10.36 -87.72 -4.96
N LEU A 4 9.19 -87.32 -4.50
CA LEU A 4 8.29 -86.40 -5.19
C LEU A 4 8.78 -84.98 -5.07
N ILE A 5 8.98 -84.30 -6.20
CA ILE A 5 9.28 -82.85 -6.25
C ILE A 5 7.94 -82.20 -6.51
N SER A 6 7.46 -81.36 -5.51
CA SER A 6 6.27 -80.54 -5.69
C SER A 6 6.68 -79.18 -6.29
N LEU A 7 6.17 -78.89 -7.48
CA LEU A 7 6.23 -77.57 -8.10
C LEU A 7 5.14 -76.69 -7.48
N SER A 8 5.53 -75.64 -6.70
CA SER A 8 4.64 -74.55 -6.28
C SER A 8 4.63 -73.46 -7.36
N ALA A 9 3.52 -73.34 -8.06
CA ALA A 9 3.29 -72.21 -8.96
C ALA A 9 2.98 -70.92 -8.18
N ALA A 10 3.89 -70.02 -8.22
CA ALA A 10 3.65 -68.66 -7.66
C ALA A 10 2.80 -67.85 -8.67
N LEU A 11 1.56 -67.57 -8.28
CA LEU A 11 0.66 -66.67 -9.02
C LEU A 11 1.10 -65.21 -8.76
N LEU A 12 1.82 -64.58 -9.67
CA LEU A 12 2.08 -63.14 -9.69
C LEU A 12 0.78 -62.42 -9.99
N LEU A 13 0.13 -61.84 -8.98
CA LEU A 13 -0.93 -60.87 -9.12
C LEU A 13 -0.32 -59.58 -9.71
N LEU A 14 -0.48 -59.36 -11.00
CA LEU A 14 -0.26 -58.10 -11.67
C LEU A 14 -1.31 -57.11 -11.14
N CYS A 15 -0.94 -56.28 -10.13
CA CYS A 15 -1.73 -55.09 -9.82
C CYS A 15 -1.69 -54.16 -11.04
N PRO A 16 -2.86 -53.73 -11.55
CA PRO A 16 -2.87 -52.72 -12.60
C PRO A 16 -2.17 -51.47 -12.08
N PRO A 17 -1.37 -50.77 -12.92
CA PRO A 17 -0.77 -49.53 -12.50
C PRO A 17 -1.88 -48.56 -12.06
N ALA A 18 -1.77 -48.02 -10.83
CA ALA A 18 -2.67 -46.99 -10.38
C ALA A 18 -2.66 -45.89 -11.43
N ALA A 19 -3.81 -45.60 -12.04
CA ALA A 19 -3.95 -44.50 -12.96
C ALA A 19 -3.55 -43.23 -12.17
N LEU A 20 -2.44 -42.62 -12.55
CA LEU A 20 -2.05 -41.32 -11.99
C LEU A 20 -3.24 -40.38 -12.22
N ALA A 21 -3.83 -39.89 -11.14
CA ALA A 21 -4.90 -38.92 -11.22
C ALA A 21 -4.43 -37.72 -12.07
N ALA A 22 -5.21 -37.35 -13.06
CA ALA A 22 -4.89 -36.21 -13.92
C ALA A 22 -4.70 -34.98 -13.07
N THR A 23 -3.63 -34.23 -13.32
CA THR A 23 -3.31 -33.00 -12.58
C THR A 23 -4.46 -32.00 -12.71
N ASP A 24 -5.02 -31.57 -11.59
CA ASP A 24 -6.10 -30.59 -11.56
C ASP A 24 -5.53 -29.17 -11.39
N PHE A 25 -5.71 -28.34 -12.42
CA PHE A 25 -5.29 -26.94 -12.44
C PHE A 25 -6.39 -25.97 -11.97
N SER A 26 -7.61 -26.48 -11.70
CA SER A 26 -8.74 -25.61 -11.32
C SER A 26 -8.52 -24.82 -10.04
N GLY A 27 -9.23 -23.69 -9.91
CA GLY A 27 -9.20 -22.78 -8.75
C GLY A 27 -8.32 -21.56 -8.95
N THR A 28 -8.19 -20.77 -7.89
CA THR A 28 -7.50 -19.48 -7.93
C THR A 28 -6.00 -19.61 -7.83
N TRP A 29 -5.30 -18.80 -8.62
CA TRP A 29 -3.85 -18.68 -8.69
C TRP A 29 -3.43 -17.23 -8.60
N GLU A 30 -2.42 -16.94 -7.79
CA GLU A 30 -1.68 -15.69 -7.81
C GLU A 30 -0.54 -15.83 -8.79
N PHE A 31 -0.55 -15.02 -9.85
CA PHE A 31 0.40 -15.17 -10.96
C PHE A 31 1.29 -13.94 -11.13
N ALA A 32 2.44 -14.18 -11.74
CA ALA A 32 3.37 -13.15 -12.23
C ALA A 32 3.80 -13.52 -13.67
N VAL A 33 3.82 -12.53 -14.56
CA VAL A 33 4.37 -12.61 -15.91
C VAL A 33 5.53 -11.63 -16.02
N ARG A 34 6.68 -12.12 -16.49
CA ARG A 34 7.89 -11.31 -16.64
C ARG A 34 8.48 -11.50 -18.03
N GLU A 35 9.00 -10.44 -18.63
CA GLU A 35 9.72 -10.47 -19.88
C GLU A 35 11.11 -11.11 -19.71
N PHE A 36 11.64 -11.69 -20.80
CA PHE A 36 13.04 -12.06 -20.89
C PHE A 36 13.86 -10.84 -21.28
N GLY A 37 14.59 -10.24 -20.34
CA GLY A 37 15.46 -9.09 -20.59
C GLY A 37 15.00 -7.79 -19.88
N ASP A 38 15.83 -6.73 -19.95
CA ASP A 38 15.69 -5.49 -19.18
C ASP A 38 14.65 -4.48 -19.72
N HIS A 39 13.69 -4.91 -20.54
CA HIS A 39 12.72 -4.00 -21.14
C HIS A 39 11.34 -4.15 -20.51
N ASN A 40 10.98 -3.17 -19.66
CA ASN A 40 9.64 -3.04 -19.11
C ASN A 40 8.68 -2.45 -20.16
N PHE A 41 8.16 -3.27 -21.05
CA PHE A 41 7.00 -2.91 -21.86
C PHE A 41 5.72 -3.05 -21.04
N TYR A 42 4.71 -2.24 -21.36
CA TYR A 42 3.38 -2.32 -20.75
C TYR A 42 2.67 -3.59 -21.22
N LEU A 43 2.96 -4.71 -20.57
CA LEU A 43 2.21 -5.95 -20.83
C LEU A 43 0.82 -5.83 -20.20
N PRO A 44 -0.24 -6.30 -20.88
CA PRO A 44 -1.60 -6.30 -20.34
C PRO A 44 -1.83 -7.34 -19.23
N LEU A 45 -0.84 -8.19 -18.99
CA LEU A 45 -0.85 -9.25 -17.99
C LEU A 45 0.53 -9.27 -17.32
N THR A 46 0.64 -8.74 -16.10
CA THR A 46 1.91 -8.72 -15.36
C THR A 46 1.84 -9.49 -14.05
N ASP A 47 0.95 -9.10 -13.17
CA ASP A 47 0.69 -9.72 -11.89
C ASP A 47 -0.80 -9.71 -11.59
N GLY A 48 -1.29 -10.67 -10.84
CA GLY A 48 -2.68 -10.68 -10.44
C GLY A 48 -3.18 -12.02 -9.94
N ARG A 49 -4.51 -12.13 -9.91
CA ARG A 49 -5.22 -13.38 -9.65
C ARG A 49 -5.95 -13.83 -10.90
N LEU A 50 -5.93 -15.13 -11.15
CA LEU A 50 -6.80 -15.76 -12.12
C LEU A 50 -7.43 -17.02 -11.51
N THR A 51 -8.66 -17.30 -11.87
CA THR A 51 -9.34 -18.54 -11.51
C THR A 51 -9.45 -19.41 -12.77
N LEU A 52 -8.78 -20.57 -12.74
CA LEU A 52 -8.88 -21.56 -13.79
C LEU A 52 -10.12 -22.42 -13.56
N GLU A 53 -11.06 -22.39 -14.49
CA GLU A 53 -12.26 -23.20 -14.50
C GLU A 53 -12.11 -24.34 -15.50
N LYS A 54 -12.41 -25.57 -15.09
CA LYS A 54 -12.34 -26.72 -15.95
C LYS A 54 -13.50 -26.71 -16.95
N GLN A 55 -13.19 -26.80 -18.23
CA GLN A 55 -14.17 -26.92 -19.32
C GLN A 55 -13.82 -28.12 -20.24
N GLY A 56 -14.54 -29.21 -20.09
CA GLY A 56 -14.24 -30.47 -20.81
C GLY A 56 -12.85 -30.98 -20.47
N ALA A 57 -12.00 -31.14 -21.51
CA ALA A 57 -10.60 -31.55 -21.38
C ALA A 57 -9.62 -30.39 -21.16
N GLY A 58 -10.12 -29.18 -21.06
CA GLY A 58 -9.29 -27.98 -20.91
C GLY A 58 -9.70 -27.09 -19.75
N TYR A 59 -9.11 -25.88 -19.73
CA TYR A 59 -9.35 -24.85 -18.73
C TYR A 59 -9.57 -23.50 -19.39
N VAL A 60 -10.36 -22.65 -18.72
CA VAL A 60 -10.54 -21.24 -19.08
C VAL A 60 -10.33 -20.37 -17.83
N ALA A 61 -9.77 -19.19 -18.05
CA ALA A 61 -9.68 -18.15 -17.05
C ALA A 61 -9.90 -16.77 -17.68
N HIS A 62 -10.40 -15.85 -16.90
CA HIS A 62 -10.55 -14.45 -17.28
C HIS A 62 -9.74 -13.56 -16.35
N HIS A 63 -9.04 -12.59 -16.92
CA HIS A 63 -8.33 -11.56 -16.17
C HIS A 63 -8.43 -10.24 -16.92
N ASN A 64 -9.12 -9.26 -16.34
CA ASN A 64 -9.46 -8.00 -17.01
C ASN A 64 -10.17 -8.26 -18.36
N LYS A 65 -9.61 -7.78 -19.47
CA LYS A 65 -10.12 -8.01 -20.84
C LYS A 65 -9.53 -9.23 -21.53
N LEU A 66 -8.72 -10.02 -20.81
CA LEU A 66 -8.05 -11.18 -21.36
C LEU A 66 -8.83 -12.47 -21.06
N THR A 67 -8.92 -13.35 -22.03
CA THR A 67 -9.37 -14.73 -21.87
C THR A 67 -8.18 -15.67 -22.14
N LEU A 68 -7.89 -16.52 -21.16
CA LEU A 68 -6.87 -17.56 -21.25
C LEU A 68 -7.60 -18.90 -21.33
N SER A 69 -7.38 -19.68 -22.39
CA SER A 69 -8.06 -20.98 -22.54
C SER A 69 -7.20 -22.02 -23.26
N GLY A 70 -7.40 -23.28 -22.92
CA GLY A 70 -6.72 -24.35 -23.65
C GLY A 70 -6.70 -25.69 -22.94
N PRO A 71 -6.13 -26.70 -23.58
CA PRO A 71 -6.10 -28.09 -23.09
C PRO A 71 -5.07 -28.28 -21.98
N ALA A 72 -5.32 -29.28 -21.15
CA ALA A 72 -4.36 -29.82 -20.20
C ALA A 72 -4.20 -31.33 -20.41
N ASP A 73 -2.97 -31.78 -20.23
CA ASP A 73 -2.61 -33.19 -20.27
C ASP A 73 -1.57 -33.50 -19.16
N ASN A 74 -1.03 -34.74 -19.17
CA ASN A 74 0.00 -35.14 -18.20
C ASN A 74 1.32 -34.35 -18.36
N SER A 75 1.51 -33.62 -19.46
CA SER A 75 2.71 -32.79 -19.71
C SER A 75 2.56 -31.39 -19.23
N GLY A 76 1.33 -30.91 -18.94
CA GLY A 76 1.05 -29.57 -18.42
C GLY A 76 -0.22 -28.95 -18.98
N LEU A 77 -0.30 -27.63 -18.85
CA LEU A 77 -1.40 -26.77 -19.26
C LEU A 77 -0.93 -25.83 -20.37
N LYS A 78 -1.62 -25.81 -21.49
CA LYS A 78 -1.35 -24.92 -22.62
C LYS A 78 -2.49 -23.92 -22.73
N LEU A 79 -2.21 -22.64 -22.52
CA LEU A 79 -3.20 -21.57 -22.58
C LEU A 79 -2.94 -20.69 -23.79
N ALA A 80 -3.95 -20.50 -24.62
CA ALA A 80 -3.99 -19.42 -25.60
C ALA A 80 -4.57 -18.16 -24.95
N CYS A 81 -3.98 -17.00 -25.22
CA CYS A 81 -4.45 -15.70 -24.79
C CYS A 81 -5.25 -15.00 -25.88
N GLN A 82 -6.42 -14.45 -25.52
CA GLN A 82 -7.25 -13.62 -26.38
C GLN A 82 -7.60 -12.32 -25.67
N GLN A 83 -7.57 -11.22 -26.42
CA GLN A 83 -8.03 -9.90 -26.00
C GLN A 83 -8.98 -9.35 -27.05
N ASP A 84 -10.22 -9.04 -26.66
CA ASP A 84 -11.28 -8.55 -27.57
C ASP A 84 -11.44 -9.46 -28.81
N GLY A 85 -11.36 -10.80 -28.61
CA GLY A 85 -11.47 -11.80 -29.66
C GLY A 85 -10.23 -11.98 -30.56
N LYS A 86 -9.14 -11.24 -30.32
CA LYS A 86 -7.87 -11.33 -31.06
C LYS A 86 -6.84 -12.09 -30.24
N SER A 87 -6.01 -12.92 -30.90
CA SER A 87 -4.89 -13.58 -30.22
C SER A 87 -3.91 -12.57 -29.66
N CYS A 88 -3.57 -12.72 -28.38
CA CYS A 88 -2.54 -11.93 -27.70
C CYS A 88 -1.31 -12.76 -27.28
N GLY A 89 -1.33 -14.08 -27.47
CA GLY A 89 -0.20 -14.93 -27.15
C GLY A 89 -0.58 -16.32 -26.68
N SER A 90 0.37 -17.01 -26.07
CA SER A 90 0.15 -18.35 -25.52
C SER A 90 1.18 -18.68 -24.44
N PHE A 91 0.82 -19.63 -23.55
CA PHE A 91 1.67 -20.11 -22.46
C PHE A 91 1.70 -21.62 -22.42
N ALA A 92 2.87 -22.19 -22.14
CA ALA A 92 3.05 -23.60 -21.84
C ALA A 92 3.52 -23.75 -20.40
N LEU A 93 2.65 -24.30 -19.55
CA LEU A 93 2.81 -24.28 -18.10
C LEU A 93 2.88 -25.71 -17.55
N LYS A 94 3.69 -25.90 -16.50
CA LYS A 94 3.82 -27.18 -15.78
C LYS A 94 3.60 -26.94 -14.29
N MET A 95 3.00 -27.92 -13.64
CA MET A 95 2.85 -27.97 -12.18
C MET A 95 4.10 -28.59 -11.56
N SER A 96 4.64 -27.95 -10.54
CA SER A 96 5.69 -28.48 -9.68
C SER A 96 5.31 -28.23 -8.21
N GLY A 97 4.81 -29.26 -7.53
CA GLY A 97 4.21 -29.10 -6.20
C GLY A 97 3.00 -28.15 -6.25
N ALA A 98 3.02 -27.11 -5.45
CA ALA A 98 1.96 -26.09 -5.39
C ALA A 98 2.19 -24.89 -6.35
N GLN A 99 3.21 -24.97 -7.21
CA GLN A 99 3.56 -23.91 -8.16
C GLN A 99 3.22 -24.32 -9.59
N LEU A 100 2.75 -23.36 -10.36
CA LEU A 100 2.53 -23.47 -11.80
C LEU A 100 3.50 -22.50 -12.48
N SER A 101 4.33 -23.03 -13.39
CA SER A 101 5.35 -22.21 -14.06
C SER A 101 5.59 -22.64 -15.49
N GLY A 102 6.11 -21.73 -16.29
CA GLY A 102 6.46 -22.00 -17.67
C GLY A 102 6.83 -20.74 -18.44
N SER A 103 6.72 -20.82 -19.75
CA SER A 103 7.05 -19.72 -20.65
C SER A 103 6.01 -19.60 -21.76
N GLY A 104 6.07 -18.49 -22.46
CA GLY A 104 5.16 -18.23 -23.56
C GLY A 104 5.51 -16.94 -24.32
N THR A 105 4.52 -16.47 -25.04
CA THR A 105 4.58 -15.15 -25.68
C THR A 105 3.36 -14.34 -25.31
N LEU A 106 3.52 -13.04 -25.14
CA LEU A 106 2.44 -12.09 -24.91
C LEU A 106 2.70 -10.86 -25.78
N LEU A 107 1.76 -10.56 -26.69
CA LEU A 107 1.91 -9.52 -27.73
C LEU A 107 3.20 -9.64 -28.56
N GLY A 108 3.62 -10.87 -28.83
CA GLY A 108 4.85 -11.15 -29.55
C GLY A 108 6.14 -11.13 -28.71
N VAL A 109 6.07 -10.76 -27.44
CA VAL A 109 7.21 -10.69 -26.53
C VAL A 109 7.36 -12.03 -25.79
N PRO A 110 8.56 -12.64 -25.75
CA PRO A 110 8.83 -13.81 -24.94
C PRO A 110 8.71 -13.49 -23.43
N VAL A 111 7.97 -14.33 -22.70
CA VAL A 111 7.71 -14.13 -21.28
C VAL A 111 7.85 -15.41 -20.48
N THR A 112 8.17 -15.27 -19.19
CA THR A 112 7.99 -16.31 -18.18
C THR A 112 6.68 -16.11 -17.45
N PHE A 113 6.05 -17.21 -17.07
CA PHE A 113 4.84 -17.24 -16.23
C PHE A 113 5.14 -18.05 -14.97
N SER A 114 4.80 -17.51 -13.84
CA SER A 114 4.83 -18.22 -12.56
C SER A 114 3.54 -17.95 -11.80
N ALA A 115 3.02 -18.96 -11.10
CA ALA A 115 1.86 -18.79 -10.24
C ALA A 115 1.93 -19.75 -9.06
N ARG A 116 1.27 -19.36 -7.97
CA ARG A 116 1.12 -20.15 -6.77
C ARG A 116 -0.34 -20.14 -6.30
N ARG A 117 -0.73 -21.13 -5.54
CA ARG A 117 -2.00 -21.07 -4.81
C ARG A 117 -1.93 -19.94 -3.76
N PRO A 118 -3.02 -19.18 -3.54
CA PRO A 118 -3.10 -18.26 -2.43
C PRO A 118 -2.77 -18.95 -1.11
N ALA A 119 -2.09 -18.26 -0.21
CA ALA A 119 -1.81 -18.78 1.12
C ALA A 119 -3.12 -19.00 1.88
N THR A 120 -3.20 -20.09 2.64
CA THR A 120 -4.38 -20.39 3.46
C THR A 120 -4.40 -19.45 4.66
N ARG A 121 -5.48 -18.66 4.78
CA ARG A 121 -5.67 -17.77 5.90
C ARG A 121 -5.93 -18.56 7.18
N PRO A 122 -5.27 -18.24 8.32
CA PRO A 122 -5.63 -18.77 9.64
C PRO A 122 -7.08 -18.44 10.01
N ALA A 123 -7.70 -19.29 10.84
CA ALA A 123 -9.09 -19.10 11.28
C ALA A 123 -9.30 -17.83 12.13
N GLN A 124 -8.23 -17.37 12.80
CA GLN A 124 -8.23 -16.17 13.64
C GLN A 124 -7.16 -15.20 13.18
N ALA A 125 -7.46 -13.90 13.26
CA ALA A 125 -6.50 -12.84 13.03
C ALA A 125 -5.44 -12.81 14.15
N SER A 126 -4.23 -12.44 13.80
CA SER A 126 -3.10 -12.36 14.70
C SER A 126 -2.72 -10.91 15.02
N VAL A 127 -2.15 -10.71 16.20
CA VAL A 127 -1.50 -9.45 16.58
C VAL A 127 0.00 -9.71 16.61
N HIS A 128 0.73 -9.05 15.72
CA HIS A 128 2.17 -9.19 15.58
C HIS A 128 2.88 -8.05 16.32
N ASP A 129 3.61 -8.37 17.38
CA ASP A 129 4.50 -7.41 18.07
C ASP A 129 5.86 -7.40 17.33
N TYR A 130 5.97 -6.48 16.36
CA TYR A 130 7.14 -6.38 15.49
C TYR A 130 8.15 -5.36 16.04
N LYS A 131 9.37 -5.82 16.30
CA LYS A 131 10.50 -4.96 16.67
C LYS A 131 11.38 -4.72 15.44
N PRO A 132 11.44 -3.49 14.91
CA PRO A 132 12.23 -3.22 13.72
C PRO A 132 13.71 -3.53 13.92
N LEU A 133 14.30 -4.29 12.98
CA LEU A 133 15.73 -4.57 12.91
C LEU A 133 16.47 -3.64 11.95
N GLY A 134 15.73 -2.89 11.15
CA GLY A 134 16.21 -1.91 10.17
C GLY A 134 15.07 -1.04 9.66
N PHE A 135 15.44 0.02 8.97
CA PHE A 135 14.53 1.02 8.44
C PHE A 135 14.95 1.39 7.02
N HIS A 136 14.02 1.89 6.22
CA HIS A 136 14.26 2.26 4.83
C HIS A 136 13.85 3.71 4.58
N ASN A 137 14.65 4.44 3.79
CA ASN A 137 14.33 5.80 3.36
C ASN A 137 13.72 5.83 1.96
N PHE A 138 13.21 4.69 1.48
CA PHE A 138 12.61 4.56 0.17
C PHE A 138 11.42 3.60 0.22
N TYR A 139 10.38 3.92 -0.54
CA TYR A 139 9.35 2.96 -0.96
C TYR A 139 9.90 2.18 -2.15
N SER A 140 9.96 0.86 -2.06
CA SER A 140 10.54 0.03 -3.12
C SER A 140 9.97 -1.38 -3.13
N PRO A 141 9.67 -1.97 -4.29
CA PRO A 141 9.33 -3.40 -4.38
C PRO A 141 10.55 -4.33 -4.19
N ALA A 142 11.77 -3.79 -4.24
CA ALA A 142 12.99 -4.59 -4.17
C ALA A 142 13.39 -5.00 -2.74
N TYR A 143 12.85 -4.34 -1.72
CA TYR A 143 13.15 -4.72 -0.35
C TYR A 143 12.41 -5.99 0.07
N PRO A 144 13.13 -6.97 0.67
CA PRO A 144 12.48 -8.17 1.19
C PRO A 144 11.51 -7.80 2.32
N PRO A 145 10.33 -8.45 2.37
CA PRO A 145 9.37 -8.19 3.45
C PRO A 145 9.95 -8.57 4.82
N VAL A 146 9.75 -7.68 5.79
CA VAL A 146 10.19 -7.93 7.18
C VAL A 146 9.21 -8.81 7.95
N LEU A 147 7.96 -8.86 7.50
CA LEU A 147 6.90 -9.70 8.07
C LEU A 147 5.85 -9.97 6.99
N ARG A 148 5.26 -11.17 7.03
CA ARG A 148 4.10 -11.54 6.20
C ARG A 148 2.89 -11.66 7.10
N ILE A 149 1.78 -11.01 6.72
CA ILE A 149 0.54 -10.93 7.48
C ILE A 149 -0.65 -11.29 6.59
N PHE A 150 -1.76 -11.66 7.20
CA PHE A 150 -3.02 -11.87 6.52
C PHE A 150 -3.96 -10.68 6.70
N PRO A 151 -4.89 -10.41 5.76
CA PRO A 151 -5.97 -9.45 5.98
C PRO A 151 -6.70 -9.73 7.29
N GLY A 152 -6.88 -8.71 8.13
CA GLY A 152 -7.43 -8.79 9.49
C GLY A 152 -6.38 -8.84 10.59
N ASP A 153 -5.12 -9.10 10.27
CA ASP A 153 -4.03 -9.05 11.27
C ASP A 153 -3.72 -7.62 11.68
N SER A 154 -3.18 -7.48 12.88
CA SER A 154 -2.68 -6.21 13.41
C SER A 154 -1.16 -6.26 13.63
N ILE A 155 -0.50 -5.13 13.43
CA ILE A 155 0.93 -4.94 13.68
C ILE A 155 1.07 -3.91 14.79
N LYS A 156 1.77 -4.28 15.87
CA LYS A 156 2.26 -3.36 16.90
C LYS A 156 3.74 -3.14 16.67
N THR A 157 4.16 -1.88 16.60
CA THR A 157 5.56 -1.54 16.34
C THR A 157 5.87 -0.11 16.80
N ARG A 158 7.08 0.34 16.46
CA ARG A 158 7.56 1.70 16.70
C ARG A 158 8.08 2.32 15.41
N THR A 159 7.96 3.65 15.32
CA THR A 159 8.59 4.43 14.26
C THR A 159 9.77 5.21 14.82
N LEU A 160 10.60 5.72 13.93
CA LEU A 160 11.59 6.74 14.21
C LEU A 160 11.02 8.12 13.86
N ASP A 161 11.67 9.17 14.32
CA ASP A 161 11.46 10.53 13.81
C ASP A 161 12.21 10.74 12.48
N SER A 162 12.01 11.88 11.81
CA SER A 162 12.65 12.21 10.53
C SER A 162 14.19 12.27 10.58
N ARG A 163 14.79 12.37 11.77
CA ARG A 163 16.25 12.26 11.97
C ARG A 163 16.75 10.84 12.15
N GLY A 164 15.87 9.86 12.17
CA GLY A 164 16.21 8.46 12.42
C GLY A 164 16.44 8.13 13.88
N GLN A 165 15.91 8.92 14.82
CA GLN A 165 16.04 8.71 16.25
C GLN A 165 14.84 7.96 16.83
N ASP A 166 15.08 7.02 17.72
CA ASP A 166 14.07 6.28 18.47
C ASP A 166 13.57 7.03 19.72
N PHE A 167 12.81 6.32 20.56
CA PHE A 167 12.25 6.86 21.80
C PHE A 167 13.31 7.24 22.85
N ASP A 168 14.52 6.71 22.77
CA ASP A 168 15.66 7.05 23.60
C ASP A 168 16.62 8.07 22.94
N LEU A 169 16.18 8.68 21.81
CA LEU A 169 16.98 9.60 20.98
C LEU A 169 18.21 8.93 20.34
N LYS A 170 18.23 7.61 20.29
CA LYS A 170 19.31 6.85 19.67
C LYS A 170 19.14 6.85 18.15
N PRO A 171 20.15 7.27 17.37
CA PRO A 171 20.09 7.20 15.92
C PRO A 171 20.20 5.74 15.45
N LEU A 172 19.15 5.23 14.82
CA LEU A 172 19.04 3.87 14.28
C LEU A 172 19.01 3.84 12.76
N ALA A 173 18.78 4.99 12.10
CA ALA A 173 18.75 5.14 10.65
C ALA A 173 19.30 6.50 10.22
N PRO A 174 19.70 6.67 8.94
CA PRO A 174 19.93 7.98 8.36
C PRO A 174 18.66 8.86 8.44
N ARG A 175 18.86 10.18 8.50
CA ARG A 175 17.74 11.16 8.39
C ARG A 175 17.03 11.04 7.03
N GLY A 176 15.82 11.59 6.92
CA GLY A 176 14.98 11.59 5.72
C GLY A 176 13.85 10.58 5.84
N ASN A 177 13.04 10.71 6.89
CA ASN A 177 11.78 9.98 7.13
C ASN A 177 11.92 8.45 7.04
N PRO A 178 12.70 7.81 7.96
CA PRO A 178 12.90 6.37 7.91
C PRO A 178 11.60 5.59 8.14
N LEU A 179 11.34 4.63 7.26
CA LEU A 179 10.12 3.82 7.21
C LEU A 179 10.31 2.48 7.93
N THR A 180 9.30 2.06 8.67
CA THR A 180 9.14 0.71 9.19
C THR A 180 8.41 -0.15 8.15
N GLY A 181 8.92 -1.33 7.85
CA GLY A 181 8.41 -2.22 6.80
C GLY A 181 9.51 -2.70 5.85
N PRO A 182 9.20 -3.28 4.66
CA PRO A 182 7.85 -3.52 4.15
C PRO A 182 7.14 -4.71 4.80
N PHE A 183 5.84 -4.57 5.03
CA PHE A 183 4.97 -5.66 5.46
C PHE A 183 4.25 -6.25 4.24
N TYR A 184 4.42 -7.55 4.03
CA TYR A 184 3.75 -8.27 2.94
C TYR A 184 2.36 -8.73 3.37
N VAL A 185 1.31 -8.33 2.66
CA VAL A 185 -0.07 -8.74 2.93
C VAL A 185 -0.45 -9.88 2.01
N GLU A 186 -0.66 -11.07 2.59
CA GLU A 186 -1.01 -12.27 1.82
C GLU A 186 -2.30 -12.07 1.03
N GLY A 187 -2.24 -12.43 -0.23
CA GLY A 187 -3.37 -12.29 -1.16
C GLY A 187 -3.53 -10.90 -1.77
N ALA A 188 -2.77 -9.89 -1.36
CA ALA A 188 -2.82 -8.58 -2.02
C ALA A 188 -2.14 -8.63 -3.39
N MET A 189 -2.84 -8.12 -4.42
CA MET A 189 -2.37 -8.10 -5.80
C MET A 189 -2.65 -6.75 -6.45
N PRO A 190 -1.91 -6.37 -7.49
CA PRO A 190 -2.19 -5.15 -8.26
C PRO A 190 -3.66 -5.07 -8.67
N GLY A 191 -4.27 -3.89 -8.47
CA GLY A 191 -5.69 -3.67 -8.71
C GLY A 191 -6.61 -3.91 -7.51
N ASP A 192 -6.04 -4.30 -6.36
CA ASP A 192 -6.74 -4.32 -5.08
C ASP A 192 -6.61 -2.97 -4.36
N THR A 193 -7.33 -2.84 -3.26
CA THR A 193 -7.17 -1.74 -2.29
C THR A 193 -6.74 -2.30 -0.94
N LEU A 194 -5.59 -1.86 -0.43
CA LEU A 194 -5.16 -2.11 0.93
C LEU A 194 -5.94 -1.20 1.87
N VAL A 195 -6.43 -1.75 2.99
CA VAL A 195 -7.15 -1.00 4.02
C VAL A 195 -6.32 -1.05 5.29
N VAL A 196 -5.88 0.13 5.76
CA VAL A 196 -5.04 0.27 6.95
C VAL A 196 -5.78 1.11 7.97
N HIS A 197 -6.22 0.50 9.06
CA HIS A 197 -6.83 1.20 10.19
C HIS A 197 -5.77 1.54 11.22
N LEU A 198 -5.71 2.80 11.64
CA LEU A 198 -4.77 3.28 12.65
C LEU A 198 -5.39 3.09 14.04
N ASP A 199 -5.18 1.92 14.66
CA ASP A 199 -5.76 1.57 15.97
C ASP A 199 -5.13 2.39 17.10
N ARG A 200 -3.82 2.68 16.98
CA ARG A 200 -3.06 3.43 17.97
C ARG A 200 -1.93 4.19 17.32
N VAL A 201 -1.83 5.48 17.62
CA VAL A 201 -0.76 6.38 17.22
C VAL A 201 -0.44 7.27 18.42
N ARG A 202 0.66 7.01 19.14
CA ARG A 202 0.99 7.67 20.41
C ARG A 202 2.44 8.05 20.47
N THR A 203 2.73 9.22 21.01
CA THR A 203 4.10 9.62 21.34
C THR A 203 4.68 8.66 22.39
N ASN A 204 5.93 8.28 22.26
CA ASN A 204 6.63 7.35 23.15
C ASN A 204 7.89 7.95 23.79
N ARG A 205 8.06 9.26 23.64
CA ARG A 205 9.06 10.10 24.35
C ARG A 205 8.46 11.46 24.68
N ASP A 206 9.14 12.21 25.54
CA ASP A 206 8.67 13.52 26.04
C ASP A 206 9.22 14.73 25.27
N SER A 207 9.81 14.52 24.11
CA SER A 207 10.46 15.55 23.30
C SER A 207 10.09 15.45 21.82
N ALA A 208 10.03 16.63 21.21
CA ALA A 208 9.92 16.80 19.76
C ALA A 208 10.75 17.99 19.30
N TYR A 209 10.93 18.12 18.01
CA TYR A 209 11.58 19.28 17.40
C TYR A 209 10.89 19.64 16.07
N GLN A 210 11.10 20.86 15.61
CA GLN A 210 10.77 21.31 14.25
C GLN A 210 11.79 22.35 13.82
N THR A 211 11.90 22.64 12.52
CA THR A 211 12.67 23.78 12.04
C THR A 211 12.09 25.09 12.60
N ASN A 212 12.94 26.10 12.82
CA ASN A 212 12.54 27.36 13.44
C ASN A 212 12.17 28.46 12.43
N LEU A 213 12.21 28.17 11.13
CA LEU A 213 11.84 29.07 10.04
C LEU A 213 10.77 28.40 9.16
N ILE A 214 9.89 29.21 8.59
CA ILE A 214 8.94 28.75 7.58
C ILE A 214 9.71 28.38 6.31
N ALA A 215 9.31 27.29 5.66
CA ALA A 215 9.94 26.81 4.42
C ALA A 215 9.80 27.82 3.27
N ASN A 216 10.84 27.89 2.44
CA ASN A 216 10.90 28.85 1.33
C ASN A 216 9.73 28.69 0.33
N THR A 217 9.26 27.46 0.13
CA THR A 217 8.15 27.11 -0.75
C THR A 217 6.80 27.68 -0.29
N ALA A 218 6.67 27.97 0.99
CA ALA A 218 5.44 28.49 1.59
C ALA A 218 5.38 30.03 1.69
N LEU A 219 6.39 30.74 1.15
CA LEU A 219 6.53 32.19 1.33
C LEU A 219 6.78 32.93 0.01
N GLU A 220 6.34 34.17 -0.05
CA GLU A 220 6.67 35.07 -1.17
C GLU A 220 8.15 35.43 -1.21
N ALA A 221 8.72 35.52 -2.42
CA ALA A 221 10.14 35.81 -2.64
C ALA A 221 10.64 37.10 -1.96
N GLY A 222 9.75 38.08 -1.78
CA GLY A 222 10.05 39.33 -1.06
C GLY A 222 10.41 39.08 0.40
N TYR A 223 9.60 38.27 1.08
CA TYR A 223 9.77 37.94 2.49
C TYR A 223 10.96 37.00 2.76
N LEU A 224 11.33 36.16 1.80
CA LEU A 224 12.51 35.29 1.93
C LEU A 224 13.81 36.09 2.20
N ARG A 225 13.94 37.31 1.66
CA ARG A 225 15.10 38.20 1.93
C ARG A 225 15.12 38.70 3.38
N GLU A 226 13.99 38.77 4.02
CA GLU A 226 13.91 39.15 5.45
C GLU A 226 14.29 37.95 6.33
N LEU A 227 13.81 36.73 5.97
CA LEU A 227 14.17 35.49 6.66
C LEU A 227 15.66 35.15 6.55
N ALA A 228 16.32 35.47 5.45
CA ALA A 228 17.75 35.23 5.26
C ALA A 228 18.65 35.97 6.29
N LYS A 229 18.10 36.88 7.08
CA LYS A 229 18.80 37.56 8.19
C LYS A 229 18.79 36.73 9.48
N HIS A 230 18.04 35.62 9.53
CA HIS A 230 17.92 34.75 10.68
C HIS A 230 18.69 33.44 10.42
N ASP A 231 19.36 32.97 11.45
CA ASP A 231 20.07 31.68 11.36
C ASP A 231 19.04 30.54 11.41
N PRO A 232 19.11 29.59 10.43
CA PRO A 232 18.27 28.40 10.50
C PRO A 232 18.71 27.51 11.65
N GLY A 233 17.72 26.88 12.29
CA GLY A 233 17.96 26.00 13.43
C GLY A 233 16.70 25.21 13.75
N PHE A 234 16.59 24.81 15.01
CA PHE A 234 15.48 24.01 15.47
C PHE A 234 14.85 24.61 16.72
N THR A 235 13.53 24.54 16.79
CA THR A 235 12.74 24.74 17.99
C THR A 235 12.48 23.40 18.63
N ASN A 236 12.94 23.23 19.89
CA ASN A 236 12.68 22.02 20.65
C ASN A 236 11.40 22.17 21.46
N TRP A 237 10.66 21.09 21.59
CA TRP A 237 9.39 21.02 22.29
C TRP A 237 9.43 19.96 23.38
N LYS A 238 8.82 20.24 24.51
CA LYS A 238 8.54 19.29 25.57
C LYS A 238 7.12 18.77 25.39
N LEU A 239 6.97 17.45 25.36
CA LEU A 239 5.68 16.78 25.25
C LEU A 239 5.23 16.33 26.64
N ASP A 240 3.98 16.59 26.98
CA ASP A 240 3.29 16.06 28.15
C ASP A 240 2.14 15.16 27.67
N ALA A 241 2.41 13.85 27.59
CA ALA A 241 1.42 12.88 27.14
C ALA A 241 0.23 12.76 28.12
N ALA A 242 0.42 13.02 29.41
CA ALA A 242 -0.65 12.96 30.40
C ALA A 242 -1.60 14.16 30.29
N ALA A 243 -1.05 15.36 30.06
CA ALA A 243 -1.83 16.56 29.80
C ALA A 243 -2.33 16.65 28.36
N GLY A 244 -1.78 15.84 27.43
CA GLY A 244 -2.08 15.90 26.00
C GLY A 244 -1.60 17.19 25.35
N THR A 245 -0.46 17.73 25.75
CA THR A 245 0.03 19.05 25.31
C THR A 245 1.52 19.04 24.97
N ALA A 246 1.94 20.04 24.17
CA ALA A 246 3.34 20.34 23.93
C ALA A 246 3.63 21.82 24.17
N THR A 247 4.82 22.13 24.70
CA THR A 247 5.30 23.48 24.99
C THR A 247 6.70 23.69 24.44
N ILE A 248 7.01 24.93 24.01
CA ILE A 248 8.35 25.27 23.51
C ILE A 248 9.36 25.24 24.67
N VAL A 249 10.51 24.63 24.42
CA VAL A 249 11.66 24.66 25.34
C VAL A 249 12.39 25.99 25.13
N ASN A 250 12.59 26.78 26.22
CA ASN A 250 13.21 28.10 26.18
C ASN A 250 12.54 29.08 25.19
N PRO A 251 11.23 29.35 25.33
CA PRO A 251 10.52 30.21 24.39
C PRO A 251 11.06 31.64 24.43
N SER A 252 11.04 32.33 23.28
CA SER A 252 11.25 33.80 23.27
C SER A 252 10.13 34.50 24.00
N GLY A 253 10.38 35.71 24.53
CA GLY A 253 9.52 36.40 25.50
C GLY A 253 8.02 36.38 25.23
N LYS A 254 7.57 36.66 23.99
CA LYS A 254 6.15 36.67 23.62
C LYS A 254 5.53 35.28 23.47
N MET A 255 6.36 34.24 23.31
CA MET A 255 5.92 32.83 23.17
C MET A 255 5.93 32.09 24.52
N GLY A 256 6.27 32.78 25.62
CA GLY A 256 6.17 32.22 26.96
C GLY A 256 4.76 31.75 27.26
N GLY A 257 4.59 30.48 27.63
CA GLY A 257 3.28 29.88 27.90
C GLY A 257 2.48 29.41 26.66
N TYR A 258 3.01 29.57 25.44
CA TYR A 258 2.37 28.99 24.26
C TYR A 258 2.35 27.47 24.34
N THR A 259 1.16 26.89 24.23
CA THR A 259 0.90 25.47 24.38
C THR A 259 0.00 24.98 23.23
N VAL A 260 0.32 23.84 22.66
CA VAL A 260 -0.51 23.18 21.64
C VAL A 260 -1.03 21.84 22.16
N LYS A 261 -2.19 21.40 21.68
CA LYS A 261 -2.70 20.05 21.95
C LYS A 261 -1.93 19.04 21.11
N LEU A 262 -1.63 17.89 21.69
CA LEU A 262 -1.08 16.75 20.96
C LEU A 262 -2.17 16.14 20.07
N SER A 263 -1.79 15.85 18.84
CA SER A 263 -2.57 15.06 17.88
C SER A 263 -1.59 14.18 17.09
N PRO A 264 -1.04 13.11 17.71
CA PRO A 264 -0.02 12.30 17.09
C PRO A 264 -0.50 11.70 15.77
N MET A 265 0.35 11.77 14.75
CA MET A 265 0.05 11.32 13.41
C MET A 265 1.27 10.69 12.74
N LEU A 266 1.04 9.97 11.64
CA LEU A 266 2.09 9.45 10.76
C LEU A 266 2.18 10.36 9.53
N GLY A 267 3.35 10.95 9.27
CA GLY A 267 3.63 11.67 8.04
C GLY A 267 3.64 10.72 6.84
N CYS A 268 4.33 9.60 7.01
CA CYS A 268 4.51 8.60 5.96
C CYS A 268 3.62 7.37 6.16
N VAL A 269 2.73 7.06 5.21
CA VAL A 269 2.04 5.77 5.08
C VAL A 269 1.86 5.46 3.60
N GLY A 270 2.41 4.35 3.12
CA GLY A 270 2.31 3.98 1.71
C GLY A 270 2.66 2.53 1.43
N VAL A 271 2.49 2.14 0.19
CA VAL A 271 2.84 0.81 -0.32
C VAL A 271 3.97 0.93 -1.36
N ALA A 272 4.54 -0.20 -1.78
CA ALA A 272 5.51 -0.18 -2.87
C ALA A 272 4.88 0.41 -4.15
N PRO A 273 5.56 1.35 -4.82
CA PRO A 273 5.05 2.04 -6.01
C PRO A 273 4.91 1.10 -7.21
N PRO A 274 4.21 1.54 -8.28
CA PRO A 274 4.05 0.74 -9.49
C PRO A 274 5.39 0.46 -10.18
N ARG A 275 5.42 -0.57 -11.01
CA ARG A 275 6.61 -1.01 -11.74
C ARG A 275 7.77 -1.31 -10.77
N ASP A 276 8.99 -1.06 -11.14
CA ASP A 276 10.16 -1.22 -10.26
C ASP A 276 10.66 0.15 -9.73
N GLU A 277 9.74 1.09 -9.57
CA GLU A 277 10.06 2.43 -9.08
C GLU A 277 10.59 2.37 -7.64
N VAL A 278 11.59 3.20 -7.37
CA VAL A 278 12.19 3.41 -6.06
C VAL A 278 12.05 4.89 -5.74
N LEU A 279 11.18 5.22 -4.80
CA LEU A 279 10.84 6.60 -4.45
C LEU A 279 11.27 6.90 -3.02
N GLY A 280 11.93 8.04 -2.82
CA GLY A 280 12.33 8.49 -1.49
C GLY A 280 11.13 8.62 -0.56
N SER A 281 11.34 8.42 0.74
CA SER A 281 10.26 8.47 1.73
C SER A 281 9.57 9.84 1.84
N GLY A 282 10.20 10.93 1.40
CA GLY A 282 9.59 12.26 1.28
C GLY A 282 8.76 12.49 0.01
N HIS A 283 8.48 11.45 -0.80
CA HIS A 283 7.61 11.57 -1.98
C HIS A 283 6.17 11.16 -1.69
N LEU A 284 5.23 11.87 -2.29
CA LEU A 284 3.79 11.63 -2.22
C LEU A 284 3.25 11.22 -3.59
N GLY A 285 2.36 10.23 -3.63
CA GLY A 285 1.74 9.78 -4.88
C GLY A 285 0.50 8.92 -4.68
N PRO A 286 -0.01 8.29 -5.75
CA PRO A 286 -1.15 7.39 -5.64
C PRO A 286 -0.93 6.21 -4.67
N TYR A 287 0.32 5.79 -4.49
CA TYR A 287 0.74 4.73 -3.58
C TYR A 287 0.70 5.14 -2.08
N GLY A 288 0.26 6.34 -1.76
CA GLY A 288 0.44 7.00 -0.48
C GLY A 288 1.80 7.70 -0.44
N GLY A 289 2.56 7.51 0.61
CA GLY A 289 3.88 8.11 0.77
C GLY A 289 3.92 9.11 1.91
N ASN A 290 4.62 10.21 1.70
CA ASN A 290 4.70 11.34 2.63
C ASN A 290 3.43 12.17 2.54
N MET A 291 2.40 11.75 3.26
CA MET A 291 1.08 12.40 3.20
C MET A 291 1.05 13.70 3.99
N ASP A 292 1.83 13.78 5.06
CA ASP A 292 1.93 14.90 6.00
C ASP A 292 0.58 15.57 6.29
N SER A 293 -0.43 14.72 6.44
CA SER A 293 -1.80 15.17 6.69
C SER A 293 -2.18 14.95 8.15
N PRO A 294 -2.61 16.01 8.87
CA PRO A 294 -3.13 15.88 10.24
C PRO A 294 -4.29 14.89 10.39
N GLN A 295 -4.85 14.41 9.29
CA GLN A 295 -5.91 13.41 9.27
C GLN A 295 -5.38 11.97 9.38
N VAL A 296 -4.08 11.71 9.17
CA VAL A 296 -3.45 10.38 9.27
C VAL A 296 -3.10 10.07 10.72
N ARG A 297 -4.10 9.98 11.57
CA ARG A 297 -3.99 9.84 13.03
C ARG A 297 -4.84 8.69 13.56
N GLU A 298 -4.70 8.40 14.84
CA GLU A 298 -5.49 7.36 15.52
C GLU A 298 -6.99 7.46 15.21
N GLY A 299 -7.62 6.33 14.87
CA GLY A 299 -9.01 6.21 14.47
C GLY A 299 -9.28 6.44 12.98
N ALA A 300 -8.29 6.88 12.21
CA ALA A 300 -8.43 7.00 10.76
C ALA A 300 -8.25 5.65 10.07
N THR A 301 -8.88 5.48 8.91
CA THR A 301 -8.70 4.35 8.01
C THR A 301 -8.22 4.85 6.65
N LEU A 302 -7.11 4.29 6.19
CA LEU A 302 -6.55 4.58 4.88
C LEU A 302 -6.91 3.46 3.91
N TYR A 303 -7.23 3.82 2.68
CA TYR A 303 -7.48 2.95 1.55
C TYR A 303 -6.44 3.29 0.49
N ILE A 304 -5.50 2.40 0.25
CA ILE A 304 -4.34 2.66 -0.62
C ILE A 304 -4.36 1.68 -1.78
N PRO A 305 -4.26 2.12 -3.05
CA PRO A 305 -4.21 1.23 -4.20
C PRO A 305 -2.98 0.33 -4.15
N VAL A 306 -3.16 -0.95 -4.46
CA VAL A 306 -2.08 -1.94 -4.50
C VAL A 306 -1.48 -1.99 -5.90
N PHE A 307 -0.15 -1.83 -6.00
CA PHE A 307 0.61 -1.85 -7.25
C PHE A 307 1.53 -3.06 -7.37
N GLN A 308 1.87 -3.71 -6.25
CA GLN A 308 2.78 -4.83 -6.19
C GLN A 308 2.15 -6.02 -5.46
N PRO A 309 2.50 -7.27 -5.78
CA PRO A 309 2.11 -8.43 -4.99
C PRO A 309 2.49 -8.24 -3.52
N GLY A 310 1.51 -8.47 -2.64
CA GLY A 310 1.68 -8.27 -1.21
C GLY A 310 1.58 -6.81 -0.76
N ALA A 311 1.25 -5.87 -1.64
CA ALA A 311 1.19 -4.44 -1.40
C ALA A 311 2.52 -3.84 -0.91
N LEU A 312 3.22 -4.50 0.02
CA LEU A 312 4.44 -4.04 0.67
C LEU A 312 4.21 -2.72 1.41
N LEU A 313 3.48 -2.81 2.53
CA LEU A 313 3.11 -1.66 3.35
C LEU A 313 4.32 -1.12 4.13
N TYR A 314 4.48 0.20 4.11
CA TYR A 314 5.44 0.96 4.90
C TYR A 314 4.73 2.07 5.66
N PHE A 315 5.27 2.44 6.82
CA PHE A 315 4.88 3.66 7.53
C PHE A 315 6.01 4.16 8.42
N GLY A 316 6.01 5.46 8.73
CA GLY A 316 7.04 6.12 9.52
C GLY A 316 6.73 7.57 9.74
N ASP A 317 7.77 8.36 10.05
CA ASP A 317 7.69 9.81 10.15
C ASP A 317 6.66 10.26 11.17
N GLY A 318 7.00 10.11 12.43
CA GLY A 318 6.08 10.37 13.54
C GLY A 318 6.05 11.85 13.95
N HIS A 319 4.85 12.45 13.92
CA HIS A 319 4.63 13.80 14.42
C HIS A 319 3.76 13.80 15.67
N ALA A 320 4.14 14.59 16.67
CA ALA A 320 3.30 14.79 17.86
C ALA A 320 2.13 15.75 17.59
N GLN A 321 2.31 16.65 16.62
CA GLN A 321 1.33 17.61 16.11
C GLN A 321 1.88 18.23 14.82
N GLN A 322 0.98 18.56 13.89
CA GLN A 322 1.27 19.31 12.68
C GLN A 322 0.11 20.27 12.38
N GLY A 323 0.41 21.47 11.92
CA GLY A 323 -0.56 22.38 11.29
C GLY A 323 -0.70 22.10 9.80
N GLU A 324 -1.80 22.52 9.19
CA GLU A 324 -1.99 22.42 7.75
C GLU A 324 -0.86 23.14 6.99
N GLY A 325 -0.43 22.55 5.90
CA GLY A 325 0.65 23.04 5.05
C GLY A 325 2.05 22.68 5.50
N GLU A 326 2.22 22.13 6.70
CA GLU A 326 3.53 21.76 7.28
C GLU A 326 4.57 22.89 7.17
N LEU A 327 4.14 24.12 7.39
CA LEU A 327 4.83 25.35 6.98
C LEU A 327 6.33 25.45 7.32
N PRO A 328 6.83 24.91 8.45
CA PRO A 328 8.28 24.89 8.71
C PRO A 328 9.05 23.82 7.90
N GLY A 329 8.37 22.97 7.13
CA GLY A 329 8.96 21.78 6.49
C GLY A 329 9.19 20.62 7.47
N GLN A 330 8.52 20.67 8.59
CA GLN A 330 8.48 19.63 9.62
C GLN A 330 7.28 19.83 10.53
N GLY A 331 6.62 18.74 10.92
CA GLY A 331 5.72 18.73 12.06
C GLY A 331 6.48 18.83 13.39
N LEU A 332 5.85 18.52 14.52
CA LEU A 332 6.55 18.27 15.77
C LEU A 332 7.12 16.85 15.73
N GLU A 333 8.32 16.74 15.22
CA GLU A 333 9.02 15.48 14.94
C GLU A 333 9.28 14.67 16.19
N THR A 334 8.78 13.43 16.22
CA THR A 334 8.98 12.52 17.36
C THR A 334 8.86 11.06 16.92
N SER A 335 9.28 10.12 17.76
CA SER A 335 9.01 8.70 17.56
C SER A 335 7.66 8.32 18.15
N LEU A 336 7.04 7.27 17.61
CA LEU A 336 5.70 6.82 17.99
C LEU A 336 5.64 5.33 18.32
N ASP A 337 4.76 4.97 19.25
CA ASP A 337 4.18 3.63 19.34
C ASP A 337 2.97 3.57 18.40
N VAL A 338 2.96 2.59 17.51
CA VAL A 338 1.95 2.45 16.46
C VAL A 338 1.31 1.06 16.52
N GLN A 339 0.00 0.99 16.37
CA GLN A 339 -0.72 -0.23 16.05
C GLN A 339 -1.61 0.03 14.85
N VAL A 340 -1.54 -0.85 13.86
CA VAL A 340 -2.38 -0.81 12.67
C VAL A 340 -3.04 -2.16 12.44
N THR A 341 -4.31 -2.17 12.02
CA THR A 341 -5.01 -3.35 11.52
C THR A 341 -5.13 -3.27 10.01
N VAL A 342 -4.69 -4.33 9.32
CA VAL A 342 -4.60 -4.34 7.86
C VAL A 342 -5.66 -5.26 7.27
N ASN A 343 -6.43 -4.76 6.30
CA ASN A 343 -7.42 -5.50 5.53
C ASN A 343 -7.21 -5.32 4.02
N LEU A 344 -8.00 -6.01 3.22
CA LEU A 344 -7.87 -6.02 1.76
C LEU A 344 -9.24 -6.03 1.11
N VAL A 345 -9.46 -5.12 0.15
CA VAL A 345 -10.60 -5.14 -0.78
C VAL A 345 -10.08 -5.58 -2.13
N GLN A 346 -10.46 -6.77 -2.54
CA GLN A 346 -9.99 -7.38 -3.78
C GLN A 346 -10.73 -6.82 -5.01
N ASN A 347 -10.02 -6.73 -6.15
CA ASN A 347 -10.55 -6.32 -7.46
C ASN A 347 -11.27 -4.95 -7.43
N LYS A 348 -10.79 -4.04 -6.60
CA LYS A 348 -11.27 -2.66 -6.53
C LYS A 348 -10.08 -1.72 -6.47
N ALA A 349 -9.67 -1.23 -7.62
CA ALA A 349 -8.60 -0.25 -7.73
C ALA A 349 -9.09 1.15 -7.35
N LEU A 350 -8.24 1.94 -6.74
CA LEU A 350 -8.40 3.37 -6.52
C LEU A 350 -7.38 4.12 -7.40
N GLY A 351 -7.70 5.36 -7.77
CA GLY A 351 -6.76 6.23 -8.47
C GLY A 351 -5.83 7.00 -7.54
N GLN A 352 -6.26 7.26 -6.31
CA GLN A 352 -5.54 7.97 -5.27
C GLN A 352 -5.82 7.32 -3.90
N ALA A 353 -4.97 7.59 -2.93
CA ALA A 353 -5.22 7.20 -1.55
C ALA A 353 -6.47 7.92 -1.01
N ARG A 354 -7.32 7.17 -0.31
CA ARG A 354 -8.52 7.66 0.36
C ARG A 354 -8.36 7.47 1.87
N LEU A 355 -8.86 8.43 2.64
CA LEU A 355 -8.90 8.39 4.10
C LEU A 355 -10.34 8.49 4.57
N GLU A 356 -10.63 7.88 5.69
CA GLU A 356 -11.90 8.03 6.40
C GLU A 356 -11.65 8.17 7.89
N ASN A 357 -12.40 9.05 8.53
CA ASN A 357 -12.52 9.10 9.99
C ASN A 357 -14.00 9.08 10.38
N THR A 358 -14.32 9.42 11.63
CA THR A 358 -15.71 9.46 12.11
C THR A 358 -16.58 10.39 11.29
N ASP A 359 -16.05 11.53 10.84
CA ASP A 359 -16.83 12.66 10.29
C ASP A 359 -16.74 12.78 8.78
N TYR A 360 -15.62 12.34 8.18
CA TYR A 360 -15.28 12.64 6.79
C TYR A 360 -14.92 11.39 5.97
N VAL A 361 -15.21 11.47 4.68
CA VAL A 361 -14.51 10.75 3.61
C VAL A 361 -13.61 11.75 2.89
N MET A 362 -12.36 11.38 2.68
CA MET A 362 -11.29 12.26 2.22
C MET A 362 -10.49 11.59 1.11
N ILE A 363 -10.06 12.35 0.11
CA ILE A 363 -9.17 11.87 -0.96
C ILE A 363 -7.89 12.71 -0.92
N MET A 364 -6.76 12.04 -0.83
CA MET A 364 -5.44 12.66 -0.92
C MET A 364 -5.06 12.84 -2.38
N GLY A 365 -4.94 14.06 -2.83
CA GLY A 365 -4.36 14.39 -4.13
C GLY A 365 -2.92 14.86 -3.99
N SER A 366 -2.08 14.47 -4.93
CA SER A 366 -0.68 14.88 -5.01
C SER A 366 -0.39 15.61 -6.32
N GLY A 367 0.56 16.53 -6.30
CA GLY A 367 0.99 17.24 -7.50
C GLY A 367 2.13 18.23 -7.22
N VAL A 368 2.86 18.60 -8.25
CA VAL A 368 3.97 19.58 -8.15
C VAL A 368 3.51 21.02 -7.89
N THR A 369 2.21 21.24 -7.79
CA THR A 369 1.56 22.50 -7.37
C THR A 369 0.29 22.19 -6.60
N VAL A 370 -0.14 23.08 -5.70
CA VAL A 370 -1.41 22.96 -4.96
C VAL A 370 -2.60 22.80 -5.91
N ASP A 371 -2.62 23.52 -7.04
CA ASP A 371 -3.61 23.45 -8.11
C ASP A 371 -3.67 22.03 -8.74
N ALA A 372 -2.51 21.42 -9.05
CA ALA A 372 -2.45 20.07 -9.58
C ALA A 372 -2.95 19.04 -8.55
N ALA A 373 -2.51 19.16 -7.30
CA ALA A 373 -2.94 18.29 -6.20
C ALA A 373 -4.46 18.39 -5.96
N MET A 374 -5.01 19.61 -5.93
CA MET A 374 -6.45 19.84 -5.79
C MET A 374 -7.26 19.20 -6.92
N ARG A 375 -6.80 19.35 -8.18
CA ARG A 375 -7.47 18.71 -9.33
C ARG A 375 -7.45 17.20 -9.25
N SER A 376 -6.32 16.63 -8.82
CA SER A 376 -6.15 15.18 -8.61
C SER A 376 -7.17 14.68 -7.57
N ALA A 377 -7.22 15.32 -6.40
CA ALA A 377 -8.15 14.97 -5.32
C ALA A 377 -9.63 15.11 -5.75
N THR A 378 -9.98 16.22 -6.41
CA THR A 378 -11.36 16.49 -6.88
C THR A 378 -11.81 15.46 -7.92
N THR A 379 -10.92 15.12 -8.86
CA THR A 379 -11.21 14.13 -9.90
C THR A 379 -11.51 12.76 -9.28
N GLU A 380 -10.70 12.34 -8.34
CA GLU A 380 -10.89 11.04 -7.70
C GLU A 380 -12.12 11.03 -6.77
N MET A 381 -12.42 12.12 -6.07
CA MET A 381 -13.65 12.27 -5.31
C MET A 381 -14.88 12.15 -6.21
N SER A 382 -14.84 12.77 -7.41
CA SER A 382 -15.92 12.68 -8.38
C SER A 382 -16.12 11.24 -8.88
N ARG A 383 -15.04 10.53 -9.19
CA ARG A 383 -15.08 9.11 -9.58
C ARG A 383 -15.64 8.24 -8.47
N TRP A 384 -15.14 8.43 -7.25
CA TRP A 384 -15.63 7.68 -6.09
C TRP A 384 -17.13 7.88 -5.84
N LEU A 385 -17.65 9.10 -5.99
CA LEU A 385 -19.08 9.38 -5.87
C LEU A 385 -19.88 8.71 -6.99
N ALA A 386 -19.41 8.77 -8.23
CA ALA A 386 -20.05 8.07 -9.36
C ALA A 386 -20.10 6.56 -9.12
N ASP A 387 -18.98 5.96 -8.72
CA ASP A 387 -18.86 4.51 -8.54
C ASP A 387 -19.61 4.00 -7.32
N THR A 388 -19.68 4.79 -6.24
CA THR A 388 -20.25 4.36 -4.96
C THR A 388 -21.74 4.62 -4.87
N TYR A 389 -22.19 5.76 -5.42
CA TYR A 389 -23.59 6.23 -5.31
C TYR A 389 -24.33 6.26 -6.64
N GLY A 390 -23.65 5.98 -7.77
CA GLY A 390 -24.24 6.04 -9.10
C GLY A 390 -24.63 7.45 -9.56
N LEU A 391 -23.97 8.48 -9.02
CA LEU A 391 -24.28 9.87 -9.31
C LEU A 391 -23.87 10.25 -10.75
N THR A 392 -24.73 11.02 -11.41
CA THR A 392 -24.40 11.64 -12.69
C THR A 392 -23.41 12.80 -12.51
N PRO A 393 -22.75 13.28 -13.58
CA PRO A 393 -21.89 14.46 -13.48
C PRO A 393 -22.62 15.71 -12.95
N GLN A 394 -23.92 15.86 -13.24
CA GLN A 394 -24.75 16.95 -12.75
C GLN A 394 -25.02 16.83 -11.25
N ASP A 395 -25.32 15.62 -10.77
CA ASP A 395 -25.52 15.36 -9.34
C ASP A 395 -24.22 15.61 -8.56
N ILE A 396 -23.08 15.14 -9.09
CA ILE A 396 -21.76 15.38 -8.51
C ILE A 396 -21.45 16.88 -8.43
N ALA A 397 -21.72 17.63 -9.49
CA ALA A 397 -21.51 19.07 -9.50
C ALA A 397 -22.39 19.78 -8.45
N ALA A 398 -23.67 19.40 -8.33
CA ALA A 398 -24.56 19.94 -7.32
C ALA A 398 -24.11 19.60 -5.90
N PHE A 399 -23.70 18.35 -5.64
CA PHE A 399 -23.24 17.91 -4.34
C PHE A 399 -21.90 18.57 -3.95
N LEU A 400 -20.87 18.43 -4.80
CA LEU A 400 -19.54 18.95 -4.48
C LEU A 400 -19.50 20.48 -4.46
N GLY A 401 -20.33 21.16 -5.25
CA GLY A 401 -20.44 22.62 -5.23
C GLY A 401 -20.94 23.18 -3.89
N THR A 402 -21.52 22.35 -3.02
CA THR A 402 -22.08 22.77 -1.73
C THR A 402 -21.43 22.05 -0.53
N ALA A 403 -20.81 20.90 -0.72
CA ALA A 403 -20.34 20.03 0.36
C ALA A 403 -18.81 19.80 0.38
N MET A 404 -18.08 20.21 -0.68
CA MET A 404 -16.64 20.00 -0.76
C MET A 404 -15.90 20.96 0.17
N GLU A 405 -15.02 20.39 0.96
CA GLU A 405 -14.01 21.10 1.76
C GLU A 405 -12.61 20.66 1.32
N TYR A 406 -11.61 21.54 1.46
CA TYR A 406 -10.21 21.20 1.16
C TYR A 406 -9.33 21.56 2.35
N ASP A 407 -8.37 20.68 2.66
CA ASP A 407 -7.23 20.96 3.53
C ASP A 407 -5.95 20.92 2.68
N ILE A 408 -5.00 21.78 2.98
CA ILE A 408 -3.66 21.73 2.41
C ILE A 408 -2.80 20.93 3.39
N ALA A 409 -2.46 19.70 3.06
CA ALA A 409 -1.74 18.80 3.96
C ALA A 409 -0.29 19.27 4.15
N GLU A 410 0.44 19.47 3.03
CA GLU A 410 1.79 20.01 3.01
C GLU A 410 2.09 20.74 1.70
N VAL A 411 3.05 21.71 1.72
CA VAL A 411 3.52 22.50 0.58
C VAL A 411 5.04 22.67 0.57
N VAL A 412 5.74 21.75 1.19
CA VAL A 412 7.16 21.92 1.53
C VAL A 412 8.06 20.88 0.86
N ASP A 413 7.50 19.78 0.39
CA ASP A 413 8.20 18.71 -0.30
C ASP A 413 8.12 18.81 -1.84
N SER A 414 8.57 17.76 -2.55
CA SER A 414 8.60 17.75 -4.03
C SER A 414 7.22 17.68 -4.66
N GLU A 415 6.30 16.97 -4.03
CA GLU A 415 4.87 16.92 -4.36
C GLU A 415 4.07 17.53 -3.23
N TYR A 416 3.16 18.43 -3.56
CA TYR A 416 2.25 19.05 -2.60
C TYR A 416 1.04 18.17 -2.36
N GLY A 417 0.57 18.12 -1.12
CA GLY A 417 -0.58 17.35 -0.68
C GLY A 417 -1.82 18.23 -0.47
N VAL A 418 -2.93 17.88 -1.15
CA VAL A 418 -4.25 18.48 -0.92
C VAL A 418 -5.26 17.40 -0.61
N THR A 419 -5.97 17.53 0.49
CA THR A 419 -7.04 16.63 0.89
C THR A 419 -8.41 17.22 0.52
N ALA A 420 -9.09 16.64 -0.47
CA ALA A 420 -10.50 16.90 -0.75
C ALA A 420 -11.35 16.08 0.21
N LYS A 421 -12.30 16.69 0.92
CA LYS A 421 -13.11 16.00 1.93
C LYS A 421 -14.58 16.38 1.86
N VAL A 422 -15.43 15.41 2.18
CA VAL A 422 -16.88 15.58 2.31
C VAL A 422 -17.36 14.98 3.62
N ARG A 423 -18.31 15.62 4.28
CA ARG A 423 -18.88 15.12 5.54
C ARG A 423 -19.72 13.86 5.30
N LYS A 424 -19.57 12.86 6.15
CA LYS A 424 -20.39 11.65 6.14
C LYS A 424 -21.88 11.98 6.35
N GLU A 425 -22.18 13.02 7.12
CA GLU A 425 -23.54 13.55 7.27
C GLU A 425 -24.15 14.02 5.96
N ALA A 426 -23.37 14.72 5.12
CA ALA A 426 -23.84 15.15 3.80
C ALA A 426 -24.05 13.95 2.85
N LEU A 427 -23.11 12.99 2.86
CA LEU A 427 -23.21 11.73 2.10
C LEU A 427 -24.44 10.90 2.48
N ALA A 428 -24.84 10.92 3.76
CA ALA A 428 -26.01 10.20 4.25
C ALA A 428 -27.34 10.70 3.66
N GLN A 429 -27.37 11.90 3.08
CA GLN A 429 -28.54 12.47 2.42
C GLN A 429 -28.70 11.99 0.96
N ILE A 430 -27.67 11.38 0.39
CA ILE A 430 -27.72 10.79 -0.95
C ILE A 430 -28.51 9.47 -0.87
N ARG A 431 -29.60 9.37 -1.63
CA ARG A 431 -30.38 8.12 -1.74
C ARG A 431 -29.56 7.08 -2.53
N LYS A 432 -29.46 5.88 -1.95
CA LYS A 432 -28.83 4.74 -2.62
C LYS A 432 -29.77 4.07 -3.60
#